data_e5071e89a4f0893e7c8ac44db21186c6
#
_entry.id   e5071e89a4f0893e7c8ac44db21186c6
#
_cell.length_a   1.000
_cell.length_b   1.000
_cell.length_c   1.000
_cell.angle_alpha   90.00
_cell.angle_beta   90.00
_cell.angle_gamma   90.00
#
_symmetry.space_group_name_H-M   'P 1'
#
loop_
_entity.id
_entity.type
_entity.pdbx_description
1 polymer ?
#
loop_
_entity_poly.entity_id
_entity_poly.type
_entity_poly.pdbx_seq_one_letter_code
_entity_poly.pdbx_strand_id
1 'polypeptide(L)'
;VIETAEGEVVGFENHGGRTYLAPGQAPFGKVRYGAGNNNGDRTEGARHKNAIGTYLHGSLLPKNPALADALIVAGLRRRYGPGVGLKPLEDTAETGAHANAVRITEKRRS
;
A
#
# COMPACT_ATOMS: atom_id res chain seq x y z
N VAL A 1 -0.45 6.93 -5.75
CA VAL A 1 0.15 7.12 -4.41
C VAL A 1 -0.96 7.22 -3.39
N ILE A 2 -0.86 6.43 -2.35
CA ILE A 2 -1.84 6.42 -1.26
C ILE A 2 -1.12 6.54 0.08
N GLU A 3 -1.86 7.01 1.08
CA GLU A 3 -1.42 7.03 2.46
C GLU A 3 -2.12 5.90 3.22
N THR A 4 -1.34 5.09 3.93
CA THR A 4 -1.84 3.94 4.69
C THR A 4 -1.33 3.97 6.13
N ALA A 5 -1.83 3.05 6.95
CA ALA A 5 -1.31 2.85 8.29
C ALA A 5 0.18 2.45 8.31
N GLU A 6 0.67 1.85 7.22
CA GLU A 6 2.07 1.47 7.04
C GLU A 6 2.91 2.55 6.36
N GLY A 7 2.34 3.73 6.13
CA GLY A 7 3.00 4.83 5.44
C GLY A 7 2.55 5.00 4.00
N GLU A 8 3.33 5.75 3.25
CA GLU A 8 3.07 6.00 1.83
C GLU A 8 3.30 4.73 1.01
N VAL A 9 2.33 4.39 0.16
CA VAL A 9 2.41 3.24 -0.75
C VAL A 9 2.25 3.74 -2.19
N VAL A 10 3.10 3.25 -3.07
CA VAL A 10 3.09 3.61 -4.50
C VAL A 10 2.95 2.36 -5.36
N GLY A 11 2.15 2.46 -6.39
CA GLY A 11 1.97 1.45 -7.42
C GLY A 11 1.21 2.06 -8.58
N PHE A 12 0.88 1.27 -9.58
CA PHE A 12 0.03 1.77 -10.66
C PHE A 12 -1.32 1.04 -10.66
N GLU A 13 -2.33 1.72 -11.13
CA GLU A 13 -3.68 1.20 -11.24
C GLU A 13 -3.92 0.71 -12.67
N ASN A 14 -4.55 -0.45 -12.78
CA ASN A 14 -4.92 -1.04 -14.06
C ASN A 14 -6.21 -1.83 -13.89
N HIS A 15 -7.33 -1.10 -13.75
CA HIS A 15 -8.63 -1.72 -13.57
C HIS A 15 -9.73 -0.85 -14.19
N GLY A 16 -10.74 -1.52 -14.73
CA GLY A 16 -11.93 -0.86 -15.25
C GLY A 16 -13.12 -0.89 -14.29
N GLY A 17 -13.04 -1.72 -13.26
CA GLY A 17 -14.08 -1.82 -12.24
C GLY A 17 -14.00 -0.73 -11.20
N ARG A 18 -15.11 -0.51 -10.50
CA ARG A 18 -15.18 0.42 -9.37
C ARG A 18 -15.67 -0.30 -8.14
N THR A 19 -15.07 0.00 -7.00
CA THR A 19 -15.43 -0.58 -5.72
C THR A 19 -15.98 0.49 -4.79
N TYR A 20 -17.11 0.20 -4.17
CA TYR A 20 -17.72 1.05 -3.16
C TYR A 20 -17.75 0.25 -1.87
N LEU A 21 -17.01 0.70 -0.86
CA LEU A 21 -16.92 -0.01 0.40
C LEU A 21 -18.23 0.06 1.17
N ALA A 22 -18.61 -1.03 1.81
CA ALA A 22 -19.78 -1.07 2.69
C ALA A 22 -19.57 -0.13 3.89
N PRO A 23 -20.66 0.38 4.49
CA PRO A 23 -20.55 1.17 5.72
C PRO A 23 -19.76 0.40 6.79
N GLY A 24 -18.77 1.07 7.40
CA GLY A 24 -17.92 0.48 8.42
C GLY A 24 -16.74 -0.33 7.88
N GLN A 25 -16.68 -0.59 6.58
CA GLN A 25 -15.52 -1.25 5.98
C GLN A 25 -14.38 -0.25 5.79
N ALA A 26 -13.24 -0.52 6.43
CA ALA A 26 -12.07 0.35 6.29
C ALA A 26 -11.41 0.20 4.93
N PRO A 27 -10.97 1.28 4.29
CA PRO A 27 -10.09 1.20 3.12
C PRO A 27 -8.68 0.76 3.54
N PHE A 28 -7.89 0.31 2.56
CA PHE A 28 -6.47 0.11 2.76
C PHE A 28 -5.75 1.46 2.95
N GLY A 29 -6.10 2.44 2.15
CA GLY A 29 -5.52 3.76 2.26
C GLY A 29 -6.36 4.86 1.63
N LYS A 30 -5.85 6.08 1.72
CA LYS A 30 -6.46 7.26 1.11
C LYS A 30 -5.63 7.72 -0.08
N VAL A 31 -6.30 8.03 -1.19
CA VAL A 31 -5.64 8.42 -2.43
C VAL A 31 -5.06 9.82 -2.31
N ARG A 32 -3.78 9.93 -2.61
CA ARG A 32 -3.10 11.21 -2.82
C ARG A 32 -3.01 11.54 -4.30
N TYR A 33 -2.58 10.57 -5.10
CA TYR A 33 -2.55 10.64 -6.57
C TYR A 33 -3.10 9.33 -7.12
N GLY A 34 -4.10 9.39 -7.97
CA GLY A 34 -4.73 8.23 -8.60
C GLY A 34 -6.24 8.23 -8.47
N ALA A 35 -6.88 7.21 -9.03
CA ALA A 35 -8.32 7.04 -9.01
C ALA A 35 -8.82 6.31 -7.76
N GLY A 36 -8.09 5.31 -7.31
CA GLY A 36 -8.49 4.48 -6.19
C GLY A 36 -9.63 3.54 -6.52
N ASN A 37 -10.49 3.29 -5.53
CA ASN A 37 -11.60 2.34 -5.66
C ASN A 37 -12.64 2.73 -6.70
N ASN A 38 -12.96 4.01 -6.81
CA ASN A 38 -14.10 4.45 -7.62
C ASN A 38 -13.96 5.85 -8.23
N ASN A 39 -12.77 6.41 -8.16
CA ASN A 39 -12.45 7.75 -8.69
C ASN A 39 -13.31 8.88 -8.09
N GLY A 40 -13.89 8.66 -6.93
CA GLY A 40 -14.77 9.66 -6.30
C GLY A 40 -14.49 9.88 -4.82
N ASP A 41 -14.48 8.83 -4.02
CA ASP A 41 -14.42 8.97 -2.56
C ASP A 41 -12.99 9.02 -1.99
N ARG A 42 -11.97 8.96 -2.82
CA ARG A 42 -10.57 9.07 -2.43
C ARG A 42 -10.09 7.92 -1.56
N THR A 43 -10.75 6.77 -1.61
CA THR A 43 -10.29 5.55 -0.94
C THR A 43 -9.63 4.60 -1.92
N GLU A 44 -8.73 3.75 -1.43
CA GLU A 44 -8.11 2.68 -2.19
C GLU A 44 -8.11 1.41 -1.37
N GLY A 45 -8.52 0.31 -2.02
CA GLY A 45 -8.49 -1.01 -1.43
C GLY A 45 -9.43 -1.18 -0.25
N ALA A 46 -9.16 -2.23 0.51
CA ALA A 46 -9.91 -2.58 1.71
C ALA A 46 -8.98 -3.25 2.70
N ARG A 47 -9.26 -3.07 3.97
CA ARG A 47 -8.52 -3.72 5.04
C ARG A 47 -9.51 -4.37 6.01
N HIS A 48 -9.28 -5.63 6.34
CA HIS A 48 -10.00 -6.34 7.38
C HIS A 48 -8.99 -7.14 8.19
N LYS A 49 -8.75 -6.73 9.43
CA LYS A 49 -7.70 -7.32 10.28
C LYS A 49 -6.35 -7.29 9.56
N ASN A 50 -5.72 -8.45 9.31
CA ASN A 50 -4.46 -8.55 8.57
C ASN A 50 -4.64 -8.78 7.07
N ALA A 51 -5.87 -8.83 6.58
CA ALA A 51 -6.15 -8.98 5.16
C ALA A 51 -6.22 -7.62 4.48
N ILE A 52 -5.51 -7.47 3.38
CA ILE A 52 -5.46 -6.24 2.60
C ILE A 52 -5.79 -6.58 1.15
N GLY A 53 -6.78 -5.88 0.58
CA GLY A 53 -7.04 -5.89 -0.85
C GLY A 53 -6.61 -4.57 -1.44
N THR A 54 -6.04 -4.59 -2.63
CA THR A 54 -5.58 -3.36 -3.30
C THR A 54 -5.66 -3.52 -4.81
N TYR A 55 -5.89 -2.39 -5.50
CA TYR A 55 -5.79 -2.32 -6.95
C TYR A 55 -4.38 -1.96 -7.43
N LEU A 56 -3.45 -1.67 -6.52
CA LEU A 56 -2.10 -1.26 -6.89
C LEU A 56 -1.27 -2.44 -7.39
N HIS A 57 -0.63 -2.24 -8.53
CA HIS A 57 0.17 -3.23 -9.24
C HIS A 57 1.61 -2.77 -9.42
N GLY A 58 2.39 -3.59 -10.13
CA GLY A 58 3.70 -3.22 -10.61
C GLY A 58 4.81 -3.45 -9.61
N SER A 59 4.98 -4.72 -9.21
CA SER A 59 5.95 -5.11 -8.18
C SER A 59 5.72 -4.33 -6.89
N LEU A 60 4.52 -4.48 -6.34
CA LEU A 60 4.07 -3.69 -5.20
C LEU A 60 5.04 -3.74 -4.02
N LEU A 61 5.40 -4.94 -3.58
CA LEU A 61 6.20 -5.09 -2.36
C LEU A 61 7.64 -4.60 -2.50
N PRO A 62 8.36 -4.88 -3.61
CA PRO A 62 9.72 -4.32 -3.77
C PRO A 62 9.77 -2.80 -3.79
N LYS A 63 8.73 -2.13 -4.25
CA LYS A 63 8.66 -0.66 -4.25
C LYS A 63 8.13 -0.07 -2.95
N ASN A 64 7.65 -0.92 -2.05
CA ASN A 64 7.07 -0.51 -0.78
C ASN A 64 7.62 -1.39 0.35
N PRO A 65 8.92 -1.26 0.68
CA PRO A 65 9.54 -2.17 1.65
C PRO A 65 8.93 -2.07 3.05
N ALA A 66 8.45 -0.91 3.46
CA ALA A 66 7.77 -0.77 4.74
C ALA A 66 6.47 -1.59 4.79
N LEU A 67 5.72 -1.64 3.69
CA LEU A 67 4.52 -2.49 3.59
C LEU A 67 4.91 -3.97 3.61
N ALA A 68 5.95 -4.36 2.87
CA ALA A 68 6.43 -5.74 2.87
C ALA A 68 6.81 -6.19 4.27
N ASP A 69 7.58 -5.39 4.99
CA ASP A 69 8.00 -5.68 6.35
C ASP A 69 6.79 -5.78 7.30
N ALA A 70 5.82 -4.90 7.18
CA ALA A 70 4.61 -4.92 7.99
C ALA A 70 3.82 -6.21 7.80
N LEU A 71 3.67 -6.67 6.55
CA LEU A 71 2.97 -7.93 6.25
C LEU A 71 3.71 -9.13 6.81
N ILE A 72 5.04 -9.17 6.68
CA ILE A 72 5.85 -10.27 7.22
C ILE A 72 5.75 -10.29 8.75
N VAL A 73 5.88 -9.13 9.40
CA VAL A 73 5.77 -9.01 10.86
C VAL A 73 4.39 -9.46 11.34
N ALA A 74 3.32 -9.05 10.65
CA ALA A 74 1.96 -9.48 11.01
C ALA A 74 1.83 -11.00 10.97
N GLY A 75 2.36 -11.64 9.92
CA GLY A 75 2.38 -13.11 9.81
C GLY A 75 3.19 -13.79 10.91
N LEU A 76 4.38 -13.26 11.20
CA LEU A 76 5.25 -13.80 12.25
C LEU A 76 4.61 -13.67 13.63
N ARG A 77 4.02 -12.53 13.94
CA ARG A 77 3.33 -12.32 15.23
C ARG A 77 2.12 -13.21 15.37
N ARG A 78 1.41 -13.45 14.30
CA ARG A 78 0.28 -14.39 14.29
C ARG A 78 0.74 -15.80 14.62
N ARG A 79 1.89 -16.22 14.10
CA ARG A 79 2.44 -17.56 14.26
C ARG A 79 3.17 -17.75 15.58
N TYR A 80 3.97 -16.77 16.02
CA TYR A 80 4.95 -16.91 17.10
C TYR A 80 4.70 -15.97 18.28
N GLY A 81 3.70 -15.09 18.22
CA GLY A 81 3.36 -14.15 19.29
C GLY A 81 3.93 -12.74 19.10
N PRO A 82 3.53 -11.79 19.97
CA PRO A 82 3.80 -10.37 19.75
C PRO A 82 5.25 -9.93 19.92
N GLY A 83 6.11 -10.78 20.49
CA GLY A 83 7.52 -10.45 20.71
C GLY A 83 8.42 -10.61 19.50
N VAL A 84 7.90 -11.10 18.38
CA VAL A 84 8.71 -11.34 17.17
C VAL A 84 8.82 -10.08 16.34
N GLY A 85 10.02 -9.82 15.81
CA GLY A 85 10.27 -8.71 14.89
C GLY A 85 11.20 -9.16 13.77
N LEU A 86 11.48 -8.23 12.85
CA LEU A 86 12.41 -8.44 11.74
C LEU A 86 13.71 -7.70 12.00
N LYS A 87 14.83 -8.28 11.52
CA LYS A 87 16.09 -7.56 11.42
C LYS A 87 16.02 -6.60 10.25
N PRO A 88 16.51 -5.35 10.40
CA PRO A 88 16.59 -4.43 9.28
C PRO A 88 17.44 -4.99 8.14
N LEU A 89 16.95 -4.80 6.92
CA LEU A 89 17.69 -5.13 5.71
C LEU A 89 18.20 -3.86 5.04
N GLU A 90 19.14 -4.03 4.11
CA GLU A 90 19.62 -2.94 3.28
C GLU A 90 18.61 -2.70 2.15
N ASP A 91 17.76 -1.68 2.31
CA ASP A 91 16.65 -1.36 1.40
C ASP A 91 16.92 -0.12 0.52
N THR A 92 18.18 0.27 0.32
CA THR A 92 18.52 1.49 -0.43
C THR A 92 17.94 1.48 -1.84
N ALA A 93 18.05 0.36 -2.55
CA ALA A 93 17.52 0.22 -3.91
C ALA A 93 15.99 0.30 -3.92
N GLU A 94 15.34 -0.39 -2.99
CA GLU A 94 13.87 -0.43 -2.87
C GLU A 94 13.32 0.94 -2.48
N THR A 95 13.95 1.60 -1.53
CA THR A 95 13.57 2.96 -1.10
C THR A 95 13.78 3.97 -2.22
N GLY A 96 14.86 3.84 -2.99
CA GLY A 96 15.09 4.66 -4.16
C GLY A 96 14.05 4.45 -5.26
N ALA A 97 13.67 3.21 -5.50
CA ALA A 97 12.61 2.88 -6.47
C ALA A 97 11.26 3.45 -6.04
N HIS A 98 10.92 3.37 -4.76
CA HIS A 98 9.72 3.98 -4.20
C HIS A 98 9.71 5.50 -4.42
N ALA A 99 10.77 6.18 -4.01
CA ALA A 99 10.87 7.63 -4.14
C ALA A 99 10.79 8.09 -5.60
N ASN A 100 11.42 7.34 -6.50
CA ASN A 100 11.38 7.64 -7.93
C ASN A 100 9.98 7.47 -8.51
N ALA A 101 9.27 6.43 -8.12
CA ALA A 101 7.90 6.19 -8.57
C ALA A 101 6.95 7.30 -8.09
N VAL A 102 7.08 7.75 -6.86
CA VAL A 102 6.31 8.87 -6.31
C VAL A 102 6.62 10.14 -7.10
N ARG A 103 7.89 10.44 -7.32
CA ARG A 103 8.31 11.64 -8.06
C ARG A 103 7.77 11.67 -9.49
N ILE A 104 7.79 10.53 -10.19
CA ILE A 104 7.22 10.42 -11.53
C ILE A 104 5.72 10.69 -11.52
N THR A 105 5.01 10.14 -10.55
CA THR A 105 3.57 10.33 -10.39
C THR A 105 3.24 11.80 -10.15
N GLU A 106 3.97 12.46 -9.26
CA GLU A 106 3.79 13.89 -8.97
C GLU A 106 4.00 14.75 -10.21
N LYS A 107 5.03 14.48 -10.99
CA LYS A 107 5.31 15.22 -12.24
C LYS A 107 4.20 15.10 -13.27
N ARG A 108 3.55 13.94 -13.35
CA ARG A 108 2.44 13.73 -14.28
C ARG A 108 1.18 14.49 -13.87
N ARG A 109 1.07 14.89 -12.61
CA ARG A 109 -0.08 15.61 -12.05
C ARG A 109 0.09 17.13 -12.07
N SER A 110 1.32 17.58 -12.19
CA SER A 110 1.60 19.00 -12.36
C SER A 110 1.72 19.36 -13.85
#